data_70cbaadb9a8ef83ac28a1a2a11a2dd12
#
_entry.id   70cbaadb9a8ef83ac28a1a2a11a2dd12
#
_cell.length_a   1.000
_cell.length_b   1.000
_cell.length_c   1.000
_cell.angle_alpha   90.00
_cell.angle_beta   90.00
_cell.angle_gamma   90.00
#
_symmetry.space_group_name_H-M   'P 1'
#
loop_
_entity.id
_entity.type
_entity.pdbx_description
1 polymer ?
#
loop_
_entity_poly.entity_id
_entity_poly.type
_entity_poly.pdbx_seq_one_letter_code
_entity_poly.pdbx_strand_id
1 'polypeptide(L)'
;MNQNSGNPFFRTFLLLCLVCLGLMPLSFPGYAESDAASSSDLYAGFLAEADRWIDIPALRQYGDYTCGATCVQMLMNWLSPYDADLNLTQYEELLGTTPETGTSPSAVLSFLEENDVEFAASQALTLSGLQEMLAAGHPVMMPLQAWSSAEDGSYNLDDPSQSETYLAEGHWVVCVGYGEKAGKLYFLFNDPACVGHTMVYADELDSRWIDRNGEGTVYDHFGIEILQNTEYDGGGLFYMD
;
A
#
# COMPACT_ATOMS: atom_id res chain seq x y z
N MET A 1 55.15 42.27 7.22
CA MET A 1 55.49 42.15 8.63
C MET A 1 54.84 40.87 9.08
N ASN A 2 55.67 39.94 9.14
CA ASN A 2 56.05 39.03 10.22
C ASN A 2 54.98 38.03 10.61
N GLN A 3 55.21 36.85 10.18
CA GLN A 3 56.05 35.75 10.70
C GLN A 3 55.30 34.93 11.75
N ASN A 4 55.19 33.68 11.38
CA ASN A 4 55.90 32.51 11.92
C ASN A 4 55.22 32.00 13.21
N SER A 5 55.09 30.79 13.44
CA SER A 5 55.82 29.52 13.28
C SER A 5 54.94 28.42 13.87
N GLY A 6 54.88 27.27 13.46
CA GLY A 6 55.91 26.28 13.20
C GLY A 6 55.61 25.03 14.03
N ASN A 7 55.31 23.95 13.40
CA ASN A 7 55.91 22.61 13.49
C ASN A 7 56.44 22.10 14.82
N PRO A 8 56.81 20.85 14.93
CA PRO A 8 56.38 19.52 14.45
C PRO A 8 56.57 18.39 15.51
N PHE A 9 56.58 17.13 14.99
CA PHE A 9 57.13 15.89 15.62
C PHE A 9 56.18 15.13 16.57
N PHE A 10 55.98 13.82 16.36
CA PHE A 10 56.84 12.65 16.37
C PHE A 10 56.07 11.46 15.78
N ARG A 11 56.48 10.81 14.76
CA ARG A 11 57.38 9.67 14.58
C ARG A 11 57.16 8.52 15.54
N THR A 12 56.61 7.45 14.97
CA THR A 12 57.04 6.05 15.00
C THR A 12 57.32 5.41 16.36
N PHE A 13 56.54 4.39 16.69
CA PHE A 13 57.09 3.18 17.29
C PHE A 13 56.33 1.94 16.82
N LEU A 14 57.06 1.16 16.04
CA LEU A 14 56.77 -0.21 15.67
C LEU A 14 57.15 -1.09 16.83
N LEU A 15 56.25 -1.85 17.42
CA LEU A 15 56.64 -2.98 18.24
C LEU A 15 55.76 -4.20 17.92
N LEU A 16 56.45 -5.12 17.27
CA LEU A 16 56.00 -6.49 17.03
C LEU A 16 55.93 -7.21 18.36
N CYS A 17 54.76 -7.70 18.76
CA CYS A 17 54.63 -8.78 19.71
C CYS A 17 53.79 -9.90 19.13
N LEU A 18 54.49 -10.88 18.57
CA LEU A 18 53.96 -12.21 18.32
C LEU A 18 53.68 -12.88 19.67
N VAL A 19 52.41 -13.09 19.97
CA VAL A 19 52.00 -14.08 20.96
C VAL A 19 51.02 -15.02 20.29
N CYS A 20 51.52 -16.20 20.00
CA CYS A 20 50.72 -17.36 19.66
C CYS A 20 49.85 -17.74 20.86
N LEU A 21 48.56 -17.48 20.80
CA LEU A 21 47.59 -18.08 21.71
C LEU A 21 46.52 -18.78 20.86
N GLY A 22 46.39 -20.06 21.18
CA GLY A 22 45.67 -21.06 20.43
C GLY A 22 44.26 -20.65 20.00
N LEU A 23 43.95 -20.94 18.75
CA LEU A 23 42.64 -20.99 18.21
C LEU A 23 41.82 -22.10 18.90
N MET A 24 41.07 -21.73 19.92
CA MET A 24 39.90 -22.53 20.29
C MET A 24 38.75 -22.06 19.41
N PRO A 25 38.07 -22.94 18.68
CA PRO A 25 36.84 -22.58 18.02
C PRO A 25 35.79 -22.29 19.10
N LEU A 26 35.46 -21.03 19.31
CA LEU A 26 34.22 -20.66 19.99
C LEU A 26 33.08 -21.15 19.12
N SER A 27 32.58 -22.35 19.46
CA SER A 27 31.27 -22.78 18.95
C SER A 27 30.22 -21.86 19.57
N PHE A 28 29.84 -20.85 18.84
CA PHE A 28 28.57 -20.17 19.11
C PHE A 28 27.46 -21.22 18.98
N PRO A 29 26.57 -21.36 19.97
CA PRO A 29 25.38 -22.17 19.77
C PRO A 29 24.68 -21.59 18.56
N GLY A 30 24.52 -22.42 17.51
CA GLY A 30 23.78 -22.04 16.35
C GLY A 30 22.42 -21.50 16.81
N TYR A 31 22.17 -20.24 16.52
CA TYR A 31 20.79 -19.78 16.43
C TYR A 31 20.19 -20.68 15.35
N ALA A 32 19.30 -21.58 15.75
CA ALA A 32 18.40 -22.19 14.84
C ALA A 32 17.72 -21.02 14.13
N GLU A 33 18.03 -20.83 12.84
CA GLU A 33 17.13 -20.09 11.94
C GLU A 33 15.78 -20.77 12.14
N SER A 34 14.92 -20.14 12.93
CA SER A 34 13.52 -20.48 12.88
C SER A 34 13.12 -20.21 11.43
N ASP A 35 12.58 -21.22 10.76
CA ASP A 35 11.88 -21.10 9.49
C ASP A 35 10.67 -20.18 9.69
N ALA A 36 10.92 -18.89 9.95
CA ALA A 36 9.95 -17.86 9.79
C ALA A 36 9.80 -17.71 8.27
N ALA A 37 8.73 -18.27 7.73
CA ALA A 37 8.30 -18.01 6.37
C ALA A 37 8.49 -16.52 6.12
N SER A 38 9.18 -16.16 5.02
CA SER A 38 9.34 -14.75 4.69
C SER A 38 7.95 -14.13 4.56
N SER A 39 7.79 -12.87 4.88
CA SER A 39 6.47 -12.21 4.73
C SER A 39 5.89 -12.43 3.32
N SER A 40 6.74 -12.50 2.29
CA SER A 40 6.34 -12.83 0.93
C SER A 40 5.70 -14.20 0.79
N ASP A 41 6.15 -15.22 1.54
CA ASP A 41 5.61 -16.57 1.46
C ASP A 41 4.24 -16.67 2.17
N LEU A 42 4.03 -15.89 3.23
CA LEU A 42 2.74 -15.78 3.91
C LEU A 42 1.67 -15.17 2.99
N TYR A 43 2.03 -14.10 2.28
CA TYR A 43 1.10 -13.42 1.36
C TYR A 43 0.84 -14.23 0.09
N ALA A 44 1.83 -14.93 -0.44
CA ALA A 44 1.65 -15.83 -1.59
C ALA A 44 0.58 -16.90 -1.30
N GLY A 45 0.49 -17.39 -0.06
CA GLY A 45 -0.54 -18.34 0.36
C GLY A 45 -1.95 -17.75 0.28
N PHE A 46 -2.14 -16.49 0.65
CA PHE A 46 -3.45 -15.83 0.56
C PHE A 46 -3.91 -15.60 -0.88
N LEU A 47 -3.00 -15.19 -1.77
CA LEU A 47 -3.30 -15.06 -3.19
C LEU A 47 -3.66 -16.40 -3.83
N ALA A 48 -2.92 -17.47 -3.51
CA ALA A 48 -3.14 -18.80 -4.06
C ALA A 48 -4.46 -19.44 -3.57
N GLU A 49 -4.95 -19.04 -2.39
CA GLU A 49 -6.19 -19.52 -1.77
C GLU A 49 -7.37 -18.56 -2.00
N ALA A 50 -7.17 -17.46 -2.73
CA ALA A 50 -8.23 -16.49 -3.00
C ALA A 50 -9.36 -17.08 -3.83
N ASP A 51 -10.60 -16.82 -3.43
CA ASP A 51 -11.81 -17.19 -4.18
C ASP A 51 -11.94 -16.33 -5.45
N ARG A 52 -11.47 -15.10 -5.35
CA ARG A 52 -11.43 -14.13 -6.45
C ARG A 52 -10.20 -13.24 -6.34
N TRP A 53 -9.56 -13.05 -7.48
CA TRP A 53 -8.45 -12.14 -7.67
C TRP A 53 -8.57 -11.43 -9.02
N ILE A 54 -8.41 -10.10 -9.03
CA ILE A 54 -8.38 -9.27 -10.23
C ILE A 54 -6.93 -8.80 -10.39
N ASP A 55 -6.29 -9.21 -11.47
CA ASP A 55 -4.88 -8.93 -11.73
C ASP A 55 -4.71 -7.48 -12.24
N ILE A 56 -4.55 -6.56 -11.28
CA ILE A 56 -4.26 -5.15 -11.53
C ILE A 56 -2.78 -4.90 -11.21
N PRO A 57 -2.03 -4.19 -12.06
CA PRO A 57 -0.63 -3.86 -11.77
C PRO A 57 -0.49 -3.13 -10.44
N ALA A 58 0.25 -3.69 -9.48
CA ALA A 58 0.53 -3.04 -8.22
C ALA A 58 1.67 -2.04 -8.40
N LEU A 59 1.43 -0.77 -8.06
CA LEU A 59 2.42 0.30 -8.09
C LEU A 59 2.68 0.82 -6.69
N ARG A 60 3.91 1.29 -6.47
CA ARG A 60 4.30 1.90 -5.20
C ARG A 60 4.25 3.42 -5.30
N GLN A 61 3.64 4.05 -4.29
CA GLN A 61 3.70 5.50 -4.11
C GLN A 61 5.11 5.97 -3.75
N TYR A 62 5.40 7.23 -4.04
CA TYR A 62 6.50 7.94 -3.43
C TYR A 62 5.93 9.07 -2.54
N GLY A 63 6.51 9.30 -1.38
CA GLY A 63 5.97 10.25 -0.41
C GLY A 63 4.69 9.76 0.28
N ASP A 64 4.24 10.52 1.24
CA ASP A 64 3.20 10.07 2.19
C ASP A 64 1.77 10.45 1.74
N TYR A 65 1.62 11.17 0.63
CA TYR A 65 0.36 11.78 0.20
C TYR A 65 -0.12 11.33 -1.19
N THR A 66 0.66 10.52 -1.91
CA THR A 66 0.39 10.19 -3.32
C THR A 66 -0.40 8.88 -3.51
N CYS A 67 -0.93 8.30 -2.42
CA CYS A 67 -1.65 7.03 -2.46
C CYS A 67 -2.84 7.04 -3.43
N GLY A 68 -3.67 8.09 -3.40
CA GLY A 68 -4.82 8.19 -4.29
C GLY A 68 -4.43 8.31 -5.77
N ALA A 69 -3.45 9.17 -6.08
CA ALA A 69 -2.93 9.29 -7.45
C ALA A 69 -2.32 7.97 -7.96
N THR A 70 -1.62 7.24 -7.08
CA THR A 70 -1.06 5.92 -7.41
C THR A 70 -2.16 4.88 -7.65
N CYS A 71 -3.23 4.88 -6.85
CA CYS A 71 -4.38 4.00 -7.08
C CYS A 71 -5.06 4.28 -8.43
N VAL A 72 -5.26 5.56 -8.78
CA VAL A 72 -5.80 5.93 -10.10
C VAL A 72 -4.87 5.47 -11.19
N GLN A 73 -3.55 5.66 -11.06
CA GLN A 73 -2.58 5.16 -12.04
C GLN A 73 -2.64 3.63 -12.21
N MET A 74 -2.79 2.86 -11.11
CA MET A 74 -2.96 1.39 -11.20
C MET A 74 -4.19 1.02 -12.02
N LEU A 75 -5.33 1.68 -11.75
CA LEU A 75 -6.58 1.45 -12.46
C LEU A 75 -6.48 1.82 -13.94
N MET A 76 -5.91 2.98 -14.26
CA MET A 76 -5.75 3.41 -15.66
C MET A 76 -4.79 2.50 -16.44
N ASN A 77 -3.70 2.06 -15.82
CA ASN A 77 -2.79 1.09 -16.44
C ASN A 77 -3.46 -0.29 -16.67
N TRP A 78 -4.41 -0.65 -15.82
CA TRP A 78 -5.19 -1.87 -16.00
C TRP A 78 -6.25 -1.73 -17.09
N LEU A 79 -6.95 -0.58 -17.13
CA LEU A 79 -8.00 -0.29 -18.11
C LEU A 79 -7.45 -0.09 -19.52
N SER A 80 -6.31 0.57 -19.66
CA SER A 80 -5.70 0.95 -20.95
C SER A 80 -4.19 0.71 -20.93
N PRO A 81 -3.75 -0.55 -20.91
CA PRO A 81 -2.33 -0.87 -20.74
C PRO A 81 -1.43 -0.38 -21.89
N TYR A 82 -2.01 -0.08 -23.04
CA TYR A 82 -1.30 0.43 -24.21
C TYR A 82 -1.24 1.96 -24.30
N ASP A 83 -2.08 2.66 -23.52
CA ASP A 83 -2.19 4.13 -23.50
C ASP A 83 -1.71 4.74 -22.16
N ALA A 84 -1.07 3.93 -21.31
CA ALA A 84 -0.61 4.32 -19.98
C ALA A 84 0.68 5.17 -20.05
N ASP A 85 0.66 6.29 -20.78
CA ASP A 85 1.82 7.15 -20.99
C ASP A 85 2.08 8.14 -19.85
N LEU A 86 1.13 8.28 -18.90
CA LEU A 86 1.25 9.21 -17.80
C LEU A 86 2.05 8.61 -16.64
N ASN A 87 3.00 9.39 -16.13
CA ASN A 87 3.71 9.06 -14.91
C ASN A 87 2.96 9.57 -13.67
N LEU A 88 3.35 9.15 -12.48
CA LEU A 88 2.67 9.50 -11.24
C LEU A 88 2.58 11.01 -10.99
N THR A 89 3.62 11.79 -11.31
CA THR A 89 3.60 13.25 -11.16
C THR A 89 2.50 13.91 -12.01
N GLN A 90 2.25 13.38 -13.20
CA GLN A 90 1.17 13.89 -14.05
C GLN A 90 -0.21 13.53 -13.48
N TYR A 91 -0.36 12.34 -12.87
CA TYR A 91 -1.60 12.01 -12.14
C TYR A 91 -1.81 12.90 -10.93
N GLU A 92 -0.76 13.24 -10.18
CA GLU A 92 -0.85 14.20 -9.07
C GLU A 92 -1.34 15.58 -9.54
N GLU A 93 -0.77 16.08 -10.65
CA GLU A 93 -1.18 17.36 -11.24
C GLU A 93 -2.65 17.34 -11.69
N LEU A 94 -3.07 16.29 -12.41
CA LEU A 94 -4.44 16.14 -12.91
C LEU A 94 -5.47 15.99 -11.78
N LEU A 95 -5.10 15.30 -10.69
CA LEU A 95 -5.96 15.08 -9.53
C LEU A 95 -5.87 16.19 -8.49
N GLY A 96 -4.98 17.18 -8.68
CA GLY A 96 -4.74 18.24 -7.68
C GLY A 96 -4.24 17.68 -6.35
N THR A 97 -3.51 16.56 -6.38
CA THR A 97 -2.94 15.91 -5.19
C THR A 97 -1.86 16.77 -4.58
N THR A 98 -1.93 17.02 -3.27
CA THR A 98 -0.94 17.84 -2.55
C THR A 98 -0.51 17.15 -1.25
N PRO A 99 0.68 17.52 -0.70
CA PRO A 99 1.11 17.00 0.60
C PRO A 99 0.14 17.34 1.76
N GLU A 100 -0.60 18.44 1.65
CA GLU A 100 -1.50 18.93 2.70
C GLU A 100 -2.84 18.22 2.72
N THR A 101 -3.32 17.76 1.54
CA THR A 101 -4.69 17.23 1.40
C THR A 101 -4.77 15.83 0.80
N GLY A 102 -3.66 15.32 0.28
CA GLY A 102 -3.68 14.08 -0.49
C GLY A 102 -4.52 14.23 -1.76
N THR A 103 -5.21 13.17 -2.14
CA THR A 103 -6.13 13.12 -3.29
C THR A 103 -7.57 13.08 -2.79
N SER A 104 -8.39 14.05 -3.17
CA SER A 104 -9.79 14.08 -2.74
C SER A 104 -10.66 13.08 -3.53
N PRO A 105 -11.70 12.49 -2.91
CA PRO A 105 -12.65 11.64 -3.62
C PRO A 105 -13.31 12.34 -4.82
N SER A 106 -13.65 13.60 -4.69
CA SER A 106 -14.26 14.38 -5.79
C SER A 106 -13.32 14.53 -6.99
N ALA A 107 -12.02 14.70 -6.77
CA ALA A 107 -11.04 14.77 -7.85
C ALA A 107 -10.92 13.43 -8.58
N VAL A 108 -10.93 12.30 -7.85
CA VAL A 108 -10.94 10.96 -8.45
C VAL A 108 -12.17 10.78 -9.32
N LEU A 109 -13.37 11.11 -8.81
CA LEU A 109 -14.62 10.96 -9.57
C LEU A 109 -14.62 11.81 -10.85
N SER A 110 -14.21 13.08 -10.75
CA SER A 110 -14.11 13.95 -11.93
C SER A 110 -13.10 13.42 -12.95
N PHE A 111 -11.94 12.94 -12.49
CA PHE A 111 -10.94 12.36 -13.38
C PHE A 111 -11.46 11.11 -14.11
N LEU A 112 -12.13 10.20 -13.42
CA LEU A 112 -12.71 9.00 -14.04
C LEU A 112 -13.79 9.36 -15.06
N GLU A 113 -14.65 10.33 -14.76
CA GLU A 113 -15.68 10.83 -15.68
C GLU A 113 -15.07 11.49 -16.92
N GLU A 114 -14.04 12.33 -16.76
CA GLU A 114 -13.34 13.01 -17.86
C GLU A 114 -12.57 12.04 -18.79
N ASN A 115 -12.25 10.85 -18.29
CA ASN A 115 -11.56 9.80 -19.04
C ASN A 115 -12.49 8.67 -19.50
N ASP A 116 -13.81 8.91 -19.50
CA ASP A 116 -14.83 7.95 -19.98
C ASP A 116 -14.78 6.59 -19.28
N VAL A 117 -14.33 6.53 -18.01
CA VAL A 117 -14.33 5.31 -17.21
C VAL A 117 -15.74 5.05 -16.67
N GLU A 118 -16.26 3.85 -16.89
CA GLU A 118 -17.54 3.44 -16.29
C GLU A 118 -17.32 3.05 -14.82
N PHE A 119 -17.97 3.76 -13.91
CA PHE A 119 -17.87 3.51 -12.47
C PHE A 119 -19.17 3.78 -11.73
N ALA A 120 -19.28 3.25 -10.51
CA ALA A 120 -20.30 3.60 -9.54
C ALA A 120 -19.64 3.98 -8.21
N ALA A 121 -20.00 5.14 -7.67
CA ALA A 121 -19.50 5.57 -6.36
C ALA A 121 -20.63 5.56 -5.33
N SER A 122 -20.37 5.01 -4.15
CA SER A 122 -21.38 4.88 -3.10
C SER A 122 -20.75 5.00 -1.72
N GLN A 123 -21.55 5.43 -0.75
CA GLN A 123 -21.25 5.34 0.69
C GLN A 123 -22.15 4.28 1.33
N ALA A 124 -21.81 3.89 2.54
CA ALA A 124 -22.50 2.84 3.28
C ALA A 124 -22.54 1.48 2.53
N LEU A 125 -21.48 1.20 1.79
CA LEU A 125 -21.26 -0.13 1.23
C LEU A 125 -21.14 -1.16 2.36
N THR A 126 -21.35 -2.43 2.04
CA THR A 126 -21.21 -3.53 2.99
C THR A 126 -20.12 -4.49 2.54
N LEU A 127 -19.59 -5.27 3.46
CA LEU A 127 -18.60 -6.32 3.12
C LEU A 127 -19.17 -7.34 2.11
N SER A 128 -20.47 -7.68 2.23
CA SER A 128 -21.12 -8.54 1.24
C SER A 128 -21.26 -7.87 -0.13
N GLY A 129 -21.58 -6.57 -0.16
CA GLY A 129 -21.62 -5.81 -1.40
C GLY A 129 -20.23 -5.72 -2.05
N LEU A 130 -19.17 -5.52 -1.26
CA LEU A 130 -17.80 -5.53 -1.74
C LEU A 130 -17.43 -6.90 -2.37
N GLN A 131 -17.83 -8.01 -1.72
CA GLN A 131 -17.63 -9.34 -2.30
C GLN A 131 -18.39 -9.53 -3.63
N GLU A 132 -19.63 -9.03 -3.73
CA GLU A 132 -20.44 -9.12 -4.96
C GLU A 132 -19.80 -8.34 -6.11
N MET A 133 -19.27 -7.13 -5.86
CA MET A 133 -18.54 -6.32 -6.84
C MET A 133 -17.29 -7.05 -7.33
N LEU A 134 -16.47 -7.55 -6.40
CA LEU A 134 -15.25 -8.31 -6.73
C LEU A 134 -15.57 -9.61 -7.47
N ALA A 135 -16.63 -10.32 -7.09
CA ALA A 135 -17.09 -11.53 -7.78
C ALA A 135 -17.52 -11.24 -9.23
N ALA A 136 -18.11 -10.07 -9.48
CA ALA A 136 -18.44 -9.60 -10.81
C ALA A 136 -17.19 -9.22 -11.65
N GLY A 137 -16.03 -9.11 -11.03
CA GLY A 137 -14.79 -8.69 -11.68
C GLY A 137 -14.53 -7.19 -11.60
N HIS A 138 -15.23 -6.49 -10.73
CA HIS A 138 -15.14 -5.06 -10.55
C HIS A 138 -14.23 -4.74 -9.35
N PRO A 139 -13.05 -4.16 -9.55
CA PRO A 139 -12.22 -3.67 -8.46
C PRO A 139 -12.84 -2.44 -7.83
N VAL A 140 -12.54 -2.21 -6.55
CA VAL A 140 -13.09 -1.09 -5.80
C VAL A 140 -11.96 -0.24 -5.23
N MET A 141 -11.84 1.01 -5.70
CA MET A 141 -10.95 1.99 -5.08
C MET A 141 -11.64 2.57 -3.84
N MET A 142 -10.96 2.56 -2.71
CA MET A 142 -11.57 2.92 -1.44
C MET A 142 -10.58 3.58 -0.48
N PRO A 143 -11.02 4.60 0.29
CA PRO A 143 -10.24 5.15 1.38
C PRO A 143 -10.50 4.35 2.66
N LEU A 144 -9.45 4.20 3.47
CA LEU A 144 -9.51 3.52 4.76
C LEU A 144 -8.45 4.06 5.72
N GLN A 145 -8.51 3.63 6.99
CA GLN A 145 -7.45 3.91 7.97
C GLN A 145 -6.40 2.80 7.94
N ALA A 146 -5.17 3.13 7.55
CA ALA A 146 -4.15 2.14 7.24
C ALA A 146 -3.30 1.68 8.44
N TRP A 147 -2.67 2.60 9.15
CA TRP A 147 -1.54 2.27 10.01
C TRP A 147 -1.79 2.27 11.51
N SER A 148 -3.00 2.36 11.97
CA SER A 148 -3.19 2.31 13.39
C SER A 148 -2.82 0.94 13.92
N SER A 149 -1.92 0.92 14.87
CA SER A 149 -1.61 -0.27 15.59
C SER A 149 -2.72 -0.58 16.60
N ALA A 150 -3.19 -1.82 16.63
CA ALA A 150 -4.08 -2.30 17.68
C ALA A 150 -3.43 -2.22 19.08
N GLU A 151 -2.15 -1.93 19.18
CA GLU A 151 -1.40 -1.85 20.44
C GLU A 151 -1.70 -0.58 21.24
N ASP A 152 -2.06 0.51 20.57
CA ASP A 152 -2.36 1.79 21.25
C ASP A 152 -3.86 2.05 21.44
N GLY A 153 -4.72 1.16 20.97
CA GLY A 153 -6.18 1.28 21.11
C GLY A 153 -6.76 2.46 20.33
N SER A 154 -6.03 2.99 19.36
CA SER A 154 -6.36 4.21 18.64
C SER A 154 -7.59 4.10 17.74
N TYR A 155 -8.10 2.88 17.48
CA TYR A 155 -9.38 2.67 16.81
C TYR A 155 -10.47 2.31 17.80
N ASN A 156 -10.87 3.23 18.62
CA ASN A 156 -12.12 3.09 19.34
C ASN A 156 -13.24 3.73 18.52
N LEU A 157 -13.84 2.95 17.64
CA LEU A 157 -14.99 3.34 16.82
C LEU A 157 -16.18 3.79 17.64
N ASP A 158 -16.25 3.36 18.92
CA ASP A 158 -17.36 3.66 19.81
C ASP A 158 -17.23 5.04 20.48
N ASP A 159 -16.10 5.75 20.33
CA ASP A 159 -15.90 7.07 20.91
C ASP A 159 -15.57 8.15 19.87
N PRO A 160 -16.57 8.79 19.26
CA PRO A 160 -16.38 9.85 18.30
C PRO A 160 -15.71 11.12 18.88
N SER A 161 -15.51 11.21 20.21
CA SER A 161 -14.81 12.34 20.85
C SER A 161 -13.29 12.29 20.67
N GLN A 162 -12.73 11.16 20.28
CA GLN A 162 -11.30 11.01 19.92
C GLN A 162 -11.00 11.35 18.45
N SER A 163 -11.88 12.10 17.82
CA SER A 163 -11.96 12.27 16.38
C SER A 163 -10.76 12.96 15.70
N GLU A 164 -9.89 13.65 16.41
CA GLU A 164 -8.73 14.33 15.77
C GLU A 164 -7.58 13.35 15.49
N THR A 165 -7.42 12.32 16.30
CA THR A 165 -6.45 11.23 16.09
C THR A 165 -7.06 10.07 15.31
N TYR A 166 -8.34 9.91 15.40
CA TYR A 166 -9.13 8.78 14.93
C TYR A 166 -9.18 8.64 13.38
N LEU A 167 -9.06 9.72 12.63
CA LEU A 167 -9.11 9.74 11.18
C LEU A 167 -7.85 10.40 10.56
N ALA A 168 -6.71 10.25 11.23
CA ALA A 168 -5.46 10.88 10.80
C ALA A 168 -4.65 10.03 9.81
N GLU A 169 -4.98 8.73 9.68
CA GLU A 169 -4.22 7.74 8.90
C GLU A 169 -4.96 7.35 7.61
N GLY A 170 -5.62 8.33 6.98
CA GLY A 170 -6.34 8.15 5.74
C GLY A 170 -5.44 7.66 4.61
N HIS A 171 -5.88 6.60 3.91
CA HIS A 171 -5.10 5.94 2.88
C HIS A 171 -5.99 5.38 1.78
N TRP A 172 -5.62 5.63 0.53
CA TRP A 172 -6.29 5.06 -0.62
C TRP A 172 -5.66 3.72 -1.00
N VAL A 173 -6.52 2.73 -1.25
CA VAL A 173 -6.16 1.40 -1.75
C VAL A 173 -7.11 0.97 -2.87
N VAL A 174 -6.73 -0.04 -3.64
CA VAL A 174 -7.61 -0.73 -4.59
C VAL A 174 -7.88 -2.13 -4.07
N CYS A 175 -9.12 -2.42 -3.68
CA CYS A 175 -9.55 -3.77 -3.35
C CYS A 175 -9.69 -4.58 -4.65
N VAL A 176 -8.97 -5.69 -4.73
CA VAL A 176 -8.79 -6.47 -5.96
C VAL A 176 -9.17 -7.95 -5.82
N GLY A 177 -9.55 -8.37 -4.61
CA GLY A 177 -9.92 -9.76 -4.39
C GLY A 177 -10.38 -10.07 -2.98
N TYR A 178 -10.83 -11.30 -2.79
CA TYR A 178 -11.20 -11.83 -1.48
C TYR A 178 -11.01 -13.35 -1.44
N GLY A 179 -11.02 -13.90 -0.26
CA GLY A 179 -11.00 -15.33 -0.01
C GLY A 179 -11.35 -15.66 1.43
N GLU A 180 -11.36 -16.95 1.75
CA GLU A 180 -11.61 -17.44 3.09
C GLU A 180 -10.41 -18.28 3.57
N LYS A 181 -9.93 -18.02 4.77
CA LYS A 181 -8.87 -18.81 5.40
C LYS A 181 -9.22 -19.14 6.82
N ALA A 182 -9.24 -20.45 7.13
CA ALA A 182 -9.62 -20.96 8.45
C ALA A 182 -10.99 -20.47 8.94
N GLY A 183 -11.98 -20.32 8.03
CA GLY A 183 -13.33 -19.85 8.33
C GLY A 183 -13.42 -18.34 8.53
N LYS A 184 -12.40 -17.58 8.14
CA LYS A 184 -12.39 -16.13 8.20
C LYS A 184 -12.26 -15.54 6.80
N LEU A 185 -13.21 -14.67 6.45
CA LEU A 185 -13.18 -13.87 5.22
C LEU A 185 -12.05 -12.87 5.30
N TYR A 186 -11.32 -12.69 4.21
CA TYR A 186 -10.31 -11.66 4.02
C TYR A 186 -10.47 -10.98 2.67
N PHE A 187 -9.96 -9.74 2.56
CA PHE A 187 -9.88 -8.97 1.32
C PHE A 187 -8.44 -8.71 0.95
N LEU A 188 -8.20 -8.61 -0.35
CA LEU A 188 -6.88 -8.39 -0.95
C LEU A 188 -6.84 -7.02 -1.61
N PHE A 189 -5.74 -6.33 -1.41
CA PHE A 189 -5.57 -4.96 -1.89
C PHE A 189 -4.28 -4.80 -2.67
N ASN A 190 -4.34 -3.98 -3.72
CA ASN A 190 -3.18 -3.27 -4.20
C ASN A 190 -3.02 -2.04 -3.31
N ASP A 191 -1.99 -2.07 -2.48
CA ASP A 191 -1.69 -1.03 -1.51
C ASP A 191 -0.47 -0.24 -1.98
N PRO A 192 -0.62 1.05 -2.34
CA PRO A 192 0.49 1.83 -2.86
C PRO A 192 1.61 2.09 -1.86
N ALA A 193 1.37 1.94 -0.55
CA ALA A 193 2.40 2.08 0.47
C ALA A 193 3.34 0.87 0.55
N CYS A 194 2.92 -0.28 0.02
CA CYS A 194 3.64 -1.54 0.06
C CYS A 194 4.25 -1.91 -1.28
N VAL A 195 5.20 -2.84 -1.26
CA VAL A 195 5.67 -3.51 -2.48
C VAL A 195 4.85 -4.80 -2.64
N GLY A 196 3.83 -4.75 -3.51
CA GLY A 196 2.95 -5.89 -3.77
C GLY A 196 1.55 -5.69 -3.18
N HIS A 197 1.01 -6.76 -2.60
CA HIS A 197 -0.38 -6.81 -2.16
C HIS A 197 -0.46 -6.91 -0.65
N THR A 198 -1.50 -6.33 -0.08
CA THR A 198 -1.84 -6.48 1.34
C THR A 198 -3.15 -7.25 1.50
N MET A 199 -3.38 -7.77 2.69
CA MET A 199 -4.63 -8.41 3.05
C MET A 199 -5.12 -7.91 4.40
N VAL A 200 -6.44 -7.81 4.54
CA VAL A 200 -7.09 -7.47 5.80
C VAL A 200 -8.27 -8.42 6.01
N TYR A 201 -8.45 -8.93 7.23
CA TYR A 201 -9.64 -9.70 7.56
C TYR A 201 -10.89 -8.82 7.58
N ALA A 202 -12.04 -9.40 7.26
CA ALA A 202 -13.29 -8.67 7.07
C ALA A 202 -13.73 -7.89 8.32
N ASP A 203 -13.57 -8.47 9.49
CA ASP A 203 -13.90 -7.84 10.78
C ASP A 203 -13.04 -6.60 11.06
N GLU A 204 -11.77 -6.67 10.69
CA GLU A 204 -10.84 -5.54 10.78
C GLU A 204 -11.11 -4.50 9.69
N LEU A 205 -11.38 -4.93 8.45
CA LEU A 205 -11.71 -4.02 7.36
C LEU A 205 -12.94 -3.18 7.66
N ASP A 206 -14.00 -3.80 8.16
CA ASP A 206 -15.24 -3.12 8.55
C ASP A 206 -14.98 -1.93 9.48
N SER A 207 -14.10 -2.12 10.45
CA SER A 207 -13.71 -1.08 11.38
C SER A 207 -12.81 0.01 10.79
N ARG A 208 -12.02 -0.30 9.77
CA ARG A 208 -11.07 0.61 9.13
C ARG A 208 -11.64 1.36 7.93
N TRP A 209 -12.79 0.94 7.41
CA TRP A 209 -13.37 1.47 6.18
C TRP A 209 -14.10 2.80 6.40
N ILE A 210 -13.35 3.77 6.88
CA ILE A 210 -13.81 5.13 7.15
C ILE A 210 -12.65 6.10 6.92
N ASP A 211 -12.95 7.27 6.41
CA ASP A 211 -11.94 8.32 6.22
C ASP A 211 -12.56 9.72 6.33
N ARG A 212 -11.71 10.72 6.48
CA ARG A 212 -12.10 12.13 6.48
C ARG A 212 -11.18 12.92 5.54
N ASN A 213 -11.77 13.61 4.57
CA ASN A 213 -10.97 14.50 3.73
C ASN A 213 -10.53 15.78 4.47
N GLY A 214 -9.60 16.53 3.85
CA GLY A 214 -9.07 17.79 4.41
C GLY A 214 -10.13 18.88 4.67
N GLU A 215 -11.34 18.75 4.12
CA GLU A 215 -12.48 19.66 4.32
C GLU A 215 -13.39 19.19 5.49
N GLY A 216 -13.07 18.06 6.10
CA GLY A 216 -13.83 17.52 7.23
C GLY A 216 -15.01 16.62 6.85
N THR A 217 -15.21 16.33 5.55
CA THR A 217 -16.24 15.38 5.10
C THR A 217 -15.82 13.97 5.44
N VAL A 218 -16.70 13.25 6.13
CA VAL A 218 -16.50 11.85 6.50
C VAL A 218 -17.04 10.94 5.39
N TYR A 219 -16.24 9.98 5.00
CA TYR A 219 -16.54 8.91 4.04
C TYR A 219 -16.59 7.60 4.78
N ASP A 220 -17.80 7.17 5.12
CA ASP A 220 -18.06 5.92 5.84
C ASP A 220 -18.43 4.84 4.84
N HIS A 221 -17.64 3.76 4.78
CA HIS A 221 -17.79 2.66 3.82
C HIS A 221 -17.96 3.17 2.37
N PHE A 222 -17.13 4.16 2.01
CA PHE A 222 -17.12 4.72 0.67
C PHE A 222 -16.27 3.87 -0.27
N GLY A 223 -16.77 3.65 -1.48
CA GLY A 223 -16.02 2.95 -2.53
C GLY A 223 -16.42 3.44 -3.92
N ILE A 224 -15.47 3.33 -4.82
CA ILE A 224 -15.60 3.61 -6.26
C ILE A 224 -15.41 2.27 -6.96
N GLU A 225 -16.51 1.64 -7.36
CA GLU A 225 -16.55 0.41 -8.13
C GLU A 225 -16.24 0.74 -9.60
N ILE A 226 -15.28 0.06 -10.20
CA ILE A 226 -14.97 0.18 -11.62
C ILE A 226 -15.75 -0.89 -12.37
N LEU A 227 -16.69 -0.46 -13.23
CA LEU A 227 -17.64 -1.33 -13.92
C LEU A 227 -17.09 -1.88 -15.25
N GLN A 228 -16.02 -1.29 -15.77
CA GLN A 228 -15.36 -1.78 -16.97
C GLN A 228 -14.55 -3.03 -16.66
N ASN A 229 -14.79 -4.06 -17.47
CA ASN A 229 -13.90 -5.22 -17.54
C ASN A 229 -12.91 -4.98 -18.67
N THR A 230 -11.63 -5.21 -18.42
CA THR A 230 -10.65 -5.22 -19.49
C THR A 230 -10.59 -6.61 -20.12
N GLU A 231 -10.36 -6.65 -21.44
CA GLU A 231 -9.95 -7.88 -22.11
C GLU A 231 -8.47 -8.23 -21.81
N TYR A 232 -7.83 -7.46 -20.91
CA TYR A 232 -6.45 -7.71 -20.51
C TYR A 232 -6.39 -9.02 -19.73
N ASP A 233 -5.94 -10.02 -20.43
CA ASP A 233 -5.51 -11.30 -19.89
C ASP A 233 -4.03 -11.15 -19.49
N GLY A 234 -3.77 -10.84 -18.23
CA GLY A 234 -2.41 -10.68 -17.68
C GLY A 234 -1.48 -11.89 -17.88
N GLY A 235 -2.00 -13.00 -18.43
CA GLY A 235 -1.28 -14.21 -18.79
C GLY A 235 -1.05 -14.40 -20.28
N GLY A 236 -1.55 -13.52 -21.14
CA GLY A 236 -1.40 -13.63 -22.60
C GLY A 236 0.06 -13.49 -23.03
N LEU A 237 0.55 -14.45 -23.78
CA LEU A 237 1.81 -14.34 -24.52
C LEU A 237 1.54 -13.52 -25.78
N PHE A 238 2.14 -12.30 -25.81
CA PHE A 238 2.12 -11.46 -26.99
C PHE A 238 3.38 -11.73 -27.82
N TYR A 239 3.22 -11.80 -29.13
CA TYR A 239 4.34 -11.85 -30.06
C TYR A 239 4.91 -10.43 -30.20
N MET A 240 6.19 -10.30 -30.00
CA MET A 240 6.91 -9.02 -30.22
C MET A 240 7.24 -8.93 -31.72
N ASP A 241 6.52 -8.08 -32.45
CA ASP A 241 6.76 -7.78 -33.87
C ASP A 241 8.04 -6.94 -34.07
#